data_947ae18dbf3690fc74d57e7345c08e4a
#
_entry.id   947ae18dbf3690fc74d57e7345c08e4a
#
_cell.length_a   1.000
_cell.length_b   1.000
_cell.length_c   1.000
_cell.angle_alpha   90.00
_cell.angle_beta   90.00
_cell.angle_gamma   90.00
#
_symmetry.space_group_name_H-M   'P 1'
#
loop_
_entity.id
_entity.type
_entity.pdbx_description
1 polymer ?
#
loop_
_entity_poly.entity_id
_entity_poly.type
_entity_poly.pdbx_seq_one_letter_code
_entity_poly.pdbx_strand_id
1 'polypeptide(L)'
;QTVYTNGEAMDVLDRNKDNIAVMNCFCRTMEMLKGNSCDFDMPIESCMAVGRMAEQLTEAGVARHITYEEAVRLVDELEQKGCIHTLYHYGTYSVNDEIVLCNCCMDCCFLYGSFRKGALSQLLLKAYYRPQMIEGATCTGCNRCEKYCPTGATYYDKNTGRLIYDVDNCIGCGQCVTQCPVTCRRMVKDE
;
A
#
# COMPACT_ATOMS: atom_id res chain seq x y z
N GLN A 1 0.03 -12.77 -3.30
CA GLN A 1 -0.16 -11.43 -2.73
C GLN A 1 -0.69 -10.47 -3.78
N THR A 2 -1.61 -9.61 -3.40
CA THR A 2 -2.32 -8.68 -4.28
C THR A 2 -2.19 -7.26 -3.75
N VAL A 3 -1.93 -6.30 -4.64
CA VAL A 3 -1.96 -4.87 -4.31
C VAL A 3 -3.41 -4.43 -4.17
N TYR A 4 -3.69 -3.66 -3.13
CA TYR A 4 -5.01 -3.12 -2.85
C TYR A 4 -4.97 -1.59 -2.81
N THR A 5 -6.05 -0.96 -3.24
CA THR A 5 -6.32 0.45 -2.93
C THR A 5 -6.71 0.60 -1.47
N ASN A 6 -6.70 1.82 -0.94
CA ASN A 6 -7.18 2.08 0.43
C ASN A 6 -8.61 1.55 0.63
N GLY A 7 -9.53 1.80 -0.32
CA GLY A 7 -10.90 1.30 -0.24
C GLY A 7 -10.98 -0.23 -0.13
N GLU A 8 -10.21 -0.96 -0.93
CA GLU A 8 -10.15 -2.43 -0.85
C GLU A 8 -9.54 -2.90 0.48
N ALA A 9 -8.55 -2.18 1.02
CA ALA A 9 -7.98 -2.47 2.34
C ALA A 9 -9.02 -2.27 3.46
N MET A 10 -9.84 -1.20 3.38
CA MET A 10 -10.95 -0.97 4.31
C MET A 10 -12.01 -2.07 4.23
N ASP A 11 -12.32 -2.56 3.02
CA ASP A 11 -13.25 -3.69 2.84
C ASP A 11 -12.73 -4.98 3.51
N VAL A 12 -11.41 -5.21 3.51
CA VAL A 12 -10.78 -6.34 4.24
C VAL A 12 -10.99 -6.17 5.74
N LEU A 13 -10.77 -4.99 6.28
CA LEU A 13 -10.96 -4.72 7.71
C LEU A 13 -12.42 -4.88 8.12
N ASP A 14 -13.38 -4.38 7.32
CA ASP A 14 -14.81 -4.49 7.63
C ASP A 14 -15.28 -5.95 7.65
N ARG A 15 -14.84 -6.76 6.69
CA ARG A 15 -15.14 -8.20 6.69
C ARG A 15 -14.58 -8.97 7.88
N ASN A 16 -13.49 -8.48 8.46
CA ASN A 16 -12.78 -9.12 9.56
C ASN A 16 -12.85 -8.33 10.88
N LYS A 17 -13.80 -7.40 11.02
CA LYS A 17 -13.87 -6.41 12.11
C LYS A 17 -13.83 -6.98 13.53
N ASP A 18 -14.28 -8.21 13.69
CA ASP A 18 -14.32 -8.89 14.99
C ASP A 18 -12.97 -9.54 15.35
N ASN A 19 -12.05 -9.62 14.40
CA ASN A 19 -10.79 -10.35 14.61
C ASN A 19 -9.63 -9.75 13.79
N ILE A 20 -9.09 -8.65 14.30
CA ILE A 20 -7.95 -7.93 13.73
C ILE A 20 -6.85 -7.86 14.79
N ALA A 21 -5.63 -8.14 14.39
CA ALA A 21 -4.45 -7.96 15.23
C ALA A 21 -3.37 -7.19 14.48
N VAL A 22 -2.60 -6.37 15.20
CA VAL A 22 -1.45 -5.64 14.66
C VAL A 22 -0.16 -6.23 15.18
N MET A 23 0.87 -6.21 14.34
CA MET A 23 2.20 -6.72 14.65
C MET A 23 3.30 -5.84 14.05
N ASN A 24 4.51 -6.04 14.54
CA ASN A 24 5.68 -5.38 13.98
C ASN A 24 5.89 -5.81 12.52
N CYS A 25 6.11 -4.83 11.66
CA CYS A 25 6.44 -5.08 10.26
C CYS A 25 7.81 -5.78 10.16
N PHE A 26 7.81 -7.02 9.67
CA PHE A 26 9.05 -7.82 9.55
C PHE A 26 10.12 -7.10 8.71
N CYS A 27 9.77 -6.59 7.55
CA CYS A 27 10.72 -5.91 6.66
C CYS A 27 11.36 -4.69 7.33
N ARG A 28 10.54 -3.87 8.00
CA ARG A 28 11.01 -2.65 8.67
C ARG A 28 11.84 -2.97 9.91
N THR A 29 11.46 -4.00 10.66
CA THR A 29 12.26 -4.51 11.78
C THR A 29 13.63 -4.98 11.31
N MET A 30 13.70 -5.68 10.18
CA MET A 30 14.98 -6.13 9.62
C MET A 30 15.88 -4.96 9.19
N GLU A 31 15.32 -3.92 8.59
CA GLU A 31 16.11 -2.71 8.25
C GLU A 31 16.57 -1.96 9.50
N MET A 32 15.73 -1.82 10.50
CA MET A 32 16.10 -1.24 11.80
C MET A 32 17.26 -2.00 12.48
N LEU A 33 17.23 -3.34 12.46
CA LEU A 33 18.30 -4.16 13.03
C LEU A 33 19.63 -4.04 12.27
N LYS A 34 19.59 -3.63 11.00
CA LYS A 34 20.78 -3.29 10.20
C LYS A 34 21.28 -1.84 10.46
N GLY A 35 20.59 -1.07 11.29
CA GLY A 35 20.89 0.33 11.58
C GLY A 35 20.31 1.32 10.56
N ASN A 36 19.40 0.89 9.69
CA ASN A 36 18.73 1.76 8.72
C ASN A 36 17.46 2.37 9.32
N SER A 37 17.18 3.63 8.97
CA SER A 37 15.92 4.30 9.26
C SER A 37 14.98 4.21 8.04
N CYS A 38 13.69 4.37 8.27
CA CYS A 38 12.70 4.42 7.19
C CYS A 38 12.58 5.85 6.65
N ASP A 39 12.83 6.06 5.36
CA ASP A 39 12.73 7.38 4.69
C ASP A 39 11.32 7.98 4.72
N PHE A 40 10.31 7.16 4.99
CA PHE A 40 8.89 7.56 5.07
C PHE A 40 8.39 7.69 6.51
N ASP A 41 9.27 7.58 7.51
CA ASP A 41 8.90 7.65 8.92
C ASP A 41 7.68 6.76 9.27
N MET A 42 7.68 5.53 8.76
CA MET A 42 6.63 4.55 9.02
C MET A 42 6.85 3.88 10.39
N PRO A 43 5.79 3.69 11.18
CA PRO A 43 5.91 2.98 12.45
C PRO A 43 6.29 1.51 12.24
N ILE A 44 6.97 0.93 13.23
CA ILE A 44 7.31 -0.50 13.21
C ILE A 44 6.03 -1.34 13.27
N GLU A 45 5.12 -1.02 14.19
CA GLU A 45 3.84 -1.70 14.35
C GLU A 45 2.86 -1.22 13.26
N SER A 46 2.74 -2.00 12.20
CA SER A 46 1.96 -1.58 11.02
C SER A 46 1.46 -2.73 10.13
N CYS A 47 1.92 -3.96 10.32
CA CYS A 47 1.34 -5.11 9.63
C CYS A 47 0.14 -5.64 10.42
N MET A 48 -0.94 -5.99 9.73
CA MET A 48 -2.16 -6.48 10.36
C MET A 48 -2.43 -7.92 9.95
N ALA A 49 -2.72 -8.77 10.91
CA ALA A 49 -3.30 -10.08 10.69
C ALA A 49 -4.82 -9.97 10.81
N VAL A 50 -5.56 -10.75 10.04
CA VAL A 50 -7.02 -10.75 10.04
C VAL A 50 -7.57 -12.17 10.18
N GLY A 51 -8.79 -12.27 10.68
CA GLY A 51 -9.50 -13.54 10.85
C GLY A 51 -8.68 -14.53 11.69
N ARG A 52 -8.66 -15.78 11.28
CA ARG A 52 -7.97 -16.86 12.01
C ARG A 52 -6.48 -16.59 12.24
N MET A 53 -5.81 -15.88 11.33
CA MET A 53 -4.40 -15.54 11.49
C MET A 53 -4.19 -14.55 12.66
N ALA A 54 -5.13 -13.63 12.87
CA ALA A 54 -5.08 -12.72 14.00
C ALA A 54 -5.11 -13.47 15.34
N GLU A 55 -5.97 -14.49 15.48
CA GLU A 55 -6.03 -15.36 16.66
C GLU A 55 -4.69 -16.08 16.89
N GLN A 56 -4.22 -16.79 15.86
CA GLN A 56 -3.00 -17.60 15.96
C GLN A 56 -1.77 -16.76 16.35
N LEU A 57 -1.60 -15.58 15.75
CA LEU A 57 -0.45 -14.72 16.03
C LEU A 57 -0.56 -14.03 17.39
N THR A 58 -1.78 -13.76 17.86
CA THR A 58 -1.99 -13.22 19.21
C THR A 58 -1.74 -14.29 20.27
N GLU A 59 -2.23 -15.51 20.10
CA GLU A 59 -1.94 -16.64 20.98
C GLU A 59 -0.43 -16.94 21.05
N ALA A 60 0.28 -16.80 19.93
CA ALA A 60 1.73 -16.95 19.87
C ALA A 60 2.52 -15.75 20.48
N GLY A 61 1.85 -14.70 20.93
CA GLY A 61 2.48 -13.50 21.47
C GLY A 61 3.23 -12.63 20.44
N VAL A 62 2.95 -12.82 19.15
CA VAL A 62 3.61 -12.09 18.04
C VAL A 62 2.83 -10.85 17.64
N ALA A 63 1.51 -10.84 17.87
CA ALA A 63 0.60 -9.74 17.56
C ALA A 63 -0.24 -9.38 18.78
N ARG A 64 -0.87 -8.20 18.75
CA ARG A 64 -1.90 -7.80 19.72
C ARG A 64 -3.22 -7.53 19.01
N HIS A 65 -4.33 -7.92 19.61
CA HIS A 65 -5.65 -7.54 19.14
C HIS A 65 -5.84 -6.03 19.15
N ILE A 66 -6.51 -5.52 18.13
CA ILE A 66 -6.92 -4.12 18.00
C ILE A 66 -8.39 -4.04 17.62
N THR A 67 -9.04 -2.91 17.93
CA THR A 67 -10.40 -2.67 17.48
C THR A 67 -10.43 -2.31 15.99
N TYR A 68 -11.59 -2.47 15.38
CA TYR A 68 -11.82 -2.04 14.00
C TYR A 68 -11.48 -0.57 13.78
N GLU A 69 -11.89 0.31 14.72
CA GLU A 69 -11.62 1.74 14.66
C GLU A 69 -10.13 2.07 14.78
N GLU A 70 -9.39 1.29 15.58
CA GLU A 70 -7.93 1.43 15.67
C GLU A 70 -7.28 1.01 14.36
N ALA A 71 -7.73 -0.10 13.75
CA ALA A 71 -7.22 -0.59 12.48
C ALA A 71 -7.48 0.42 11.33
N VAL A 72 -8.68 0.97 11.25
CA VAL A 72 -9.05 1.99 10.25
C VAL A 72 -8.17 3.23 10.39
N ARG A 73 -8.03 3.77 11.61
CA ARG A 73 -7.15 4.94 11.84
C ARG A 73 -5.71 4.65 11.42
N LEU A 74 -5.19 3.48 11.76
CA LEU A 74 -3.81 3.12 11.42
C LEU A 74 -3.62 2.99 9.90
N VAL A 75 -4.57 2.39 9.18
CA VAL A 75 -4.52 2.30 7.71
C VAL A 75 -4.55 3.68 7.08
N ASP A 76 -5.44 4.58 7.53
CA ASP A 76 -5.52 5.95 7.02
C ASP A 76 -4.23 6.75 7.29
N GLU A 77 -3.67 6.66 8.49
CA GLU A 77 -2.40 7.33 8.82
C GLU A 77 -1.25 6.84 7.95
N LEU A 78 -1.17 5.53 7.73
CA LEU A 78 -0.14 4.91 6.89
C LEU A 78 -0.31 5.26 5.41
N GLU A 79 -1.55 5.31 4.92
CA GLU A 79 -1.87 5.76 3.56
C GLU A 79 -1.37 7.19 3.32
N GLN A 80 -1.60 8.11 4.27
CA GLN A 80 -1.12 9.50 4.16
C GLN A 80 0.41 9.60 4.16
N LYS A 81 1.10 8.68 4.82
CA LYS A 81 2.55 8.56 4.78
C LYS A 81 3.09 7.92 3.50
N GLY A 82 2.24 7.36 2.66
CA GLY A 82 2.61 6.77 1.35
C GLY A 82 2.79 5.25 1.38
N CYS A 83 2.14 4.54 2.30
CA CYS A 83 2.19 3.09 2.31
C CYS A 83 1.41 2.49 1.13
N ILE A 84 1.75 1.27 0.78
CA ILE A 84 1.07 0.47 -0.23
C ILE A 84 0.42 -0.70 0.50
N HIS A 85 -0.89 -0.84 0.35
CA HIS A 85 -1.63 -1.94 0.93
C HIS A 85 -1.43 -3.21 0.09
N THR A 86 -1.05 -4.30 0.74
CA THR A 86 -0.81 -5.58 0.08
C THR A 86 -1.43 -6.68 0.91
N LEU A 87 -2.36 -7.41 0.32
CA LEU A 87 -3.02 -8.52 0.98
C LEU A 87 -2.36 -9.86 0.63
N TYR A 88 -2.11 -10.66 1.64
CA TYR A 88 -1.67 -12.04 1.53
C TYR A 88 -2.85 -12.97 1.75
N HIS A 89 -2.97 -13.99 0.90
CA HIS A 89 -3.99 -15.03 0.94
C HIS A 89 -3.36 -16.40 1.19
N TYR A 90 -4.12 -17.30 1.76
CA TYR A 90 -3.77 -18.72 1.87
C TYR A 90 -4.18 -19.44 0.59
N GLY A 91 -3.23 -19.81 -0.26
CA GLY A 91 -3.39 -20.77 -1.38
C GLY A 91 -4.38 -20.43 -2.49
N THR A 92 -5.60 -20.09 -2.20
CA THR A 92 -6.65 -19.70 -3.14
C THR A 92 -7.12 -18.28 -2.84
N TYR A 93 -7.56 -17.56 -3.87
CA TYR A 93 -8.01 -16.18 -3.74
C TYR A 93 -9.47 -16.09 -3.24
N SER A 94 -9.84 -16.87 -2.21
CA SER A 94 -11.15 -16.75 -1.62
C SER A 94 -11.15 -15.69 -0.50
N VAL A 95 -12.30 -15.06 -0.29
CA VAL A 95 -12.49 -13.99 0.71
C VAL A 95 -12.21 -14.50 2.14
N ASN A 96 -12.28 -15.83 2.35
CA ASN A 96 -12.05 -16.46 3.65
C ASN A 96 -10.58 -16.86 3.88
N ASP A 97 -9.71 -16.64 2.89
CA ASP A 97 -8.28 -17.01 2.93
C ASP A 97 -7.37 -15.80 3.18
N GLU A 98 -7.94 -14.67 3.53
CA GLU A 98 -7.19 -13.46 3.91
C GLU A 98 -6.43 -13.71 5.21
N ILE A 99 -5.13 -13.40 5.20
CA ILE A 99 -4.27 -13.69 6.35
C ILE A 99 -3.56 -12.46 6.91
N VAL A 100 -2.95 -11.66 6.03
CA VAL A 100 -2.19 -10.48 6.46
C VAL A 100 -2.42 -9.34 5.49
N LEU A 101 -2.86 -8.20 6.02
CA LEU A 101 -2.86 -6.92 5.35
C LEU A 101 -1.56 -6.19 5.69
N CYS A 102 -0.62 -6.19 4.76
CA CYS A 102 0.62 -5.46 4.88
C CYS A 102 0.44 -4.00 4.49
N ASN A 103 1.04 -3.10 5.27
CA ASN A 103 1.12 -1.67 5.00
C ASN A 103 2.57 -1.33 4.66
N CYS A 104 2.93 -1.49 3.41
CA CYS A 104 4.30 -1.51 2.93
C CYS A 104 4.79 -0.12 2.53
N CYS A 105 6.02 0.24 2.90
CA CYS A 105 6.68 1.41 2.33
C CYS A 105 7.60 1.02 1.18
N MET A 106 7.89 1.98 0.30
CA MET A 106 8.77 1.77 -0.85
C MET A 106 10.25 1.64 -0.50
N ASP A 107 10.61 1.93 0.74
CA ASP A 107 11.99 1.92 1.23
C ASP A 107 12.33 0.60 1.91
N CYS A 108 11.70 0.32 3.05
CA CYS A 108 12.03 -0.83 3.88
C CYS A 108 11.43 -2.15 3.37
N CYS A 109 10.33 -2.12 2.60
CA CYS A 109 9.67 -3.34 2.17
C CYS A 109 10.57 -4.13 1.21
N PHE A 110 10.81 -5.39 1.54
CA PHE A 110 11.61 -6.28 0.69
C PHE A 110 11.11 -6.31 -0.76
N LEU A 111 9.80 -6.30 -0.96
CA LEU A 111 9.19 -6.34 -2.28
C LEU A 111 9.31 -5.00 -3.01
N TYR A 112 8.78 -3.92 -2.43
CA TYR A 112 8.73 -2.62 -3.10
C TYR A 112 10.09 -1.91 -3.16
N GLY A 113 10.93 -2.09 -2.15
CA GLY A 113 12.31 -1.62 -2.17
C GLY A 113 13.14 -2.31 -3.26
N SER A 114 12.83 -3.56 -3.61
CA SER A 114 13.49 -4.25 -4.71
C SER A 114 13.08 -3.70 -6.08
N PHE A 115 11.84 -3.25 -6.26
CA PHE A 115 11.42 -2.61 -7.52
C PHE A 115 12.18 -1.31 -7.79
N ARG A 116 12.38 -0.49 -6.77
CA ARG A 116 13.22 0.71 -6.90
C ARG A 116 14.68 0.40 -7.27
N LYS A 117 15.14 -0.81 -6.98
CA LYS A 117 16.47 -1.32 -7.33
C LYS A 117 16.50 -2.10 -8.66
N GLY A 118 15.42 -2.04 -9.45
CA GLY A 118 15.34 -2.63 -10.79
C GLY A 118 14.79 -4.05 -10.85
N ALA A 119 14.23 -4.60 -9.75
CA ALA A 119 13.55 -5.88 -9.80
C ALA A 119 12.19 -5.77 -10.52
N LEU A 120 11.74 -6.88 -11.10
CA LEU A 120 10.55 -6.92 -11.94
C LEU A 120 9.27 -6.79 -11.10
N SER A 121 8.44 -5.80 -11.41
CA SER A 121 7.10 -5.61 -10.83
C SER A 121 6.09 -6.70 -11.20
N GLN A 122 6.45 -7.56 -12.16
CA GLN A 122 5.61 -8.65 -12.69
C GLN A 122 5.30 -9.76 -11.66
N LEU A 123 5.99 -9.78 -10.52
CA LEU A 123 5.73 -10.73 -9.44
C LEU A 123 4.52 -10.37 -8.57
N LEU A 124 3.90 -9.22 -8.79
CA LEU A 124 2.72 -8.74 -8.08
C LEU A 124 1.45 -8.93 -8.89
N LEU A 125 0.38 -9.34 -8.23
CA LEU A 125 -0.96 -9.13 -8.75
C LEU A 125 -1.32 -7.67 -8.53
N LYS A 126 -1.51 -6.95 -9.64
CA LYS A 126 -1.89 -5.55 -9.65
C LYS A 126 -3.31 -5.37 -9.10
N ALA A 127 -3.59 -4.24 -8.50
CA ALA A 127 -4.97 -3.86 -8.17
C ALA A 127 -5.80 -3.69 -9.45
N TYR A 128 -7.10 -3.87 -9.32
CA TYR A 128 -8.07 -3.69 -10.42
C TYR A 128 -8.40 -2.22 -10.70
N TYR A 129 -7.55 -1.31 -10.30
CA TYR A 129 -7.78 0.13 -10.40
C TYR A 129 -6.62 0.84 -11.10
N ARG A 130 -6.95 1.94 -11.78
CA ARG A 130 -5.97 2.80 -12.44
C ARG A 130 -6.23 4.27 -12.11
N PRO A 131 -5.18 5.10 -11.99
CA PRO A 131 -5.35 6.53 -11.85
C PRO A 131 -5.78 7.16 -13.17
N GLN A 132 -6.81 7.97 -13.14
CA GLN A 132 -7.32 8.75 -14.27
C GLN A 132 -7.33 10.24 -13.91
N MET A 133 -6.98 11.10 -14.86
CA MET A 133 -7.16 12.53 -14.70
C MET A 133 -8.65 12.88 -14.59
N ILE A 134 -8.98 13.77 -13.69
CA ILE A 134 -10.33 14.34 -13.59
C ILE A 134 -10.48 15.38 -14.69
N GLU A 135 -11.57 15.30 -15.45
CA GLU A 135 -11.85 16.25 -16.53
C GLU A 135 -11.90 17.69 -15.99
N GLY A 136 -11.22 18.59 -16.69
CA GLY A 136 -11.09 19.99 -16.26
C GLY A 136 -10.10 20.26 -15.12
N ALA A 137 -9.54 19.24 -14.49
CA ALA A 137 -8.54 19.45 -13.46
C ALA A 137 -7.14 19.71 -14.03
N THR A 138 -6.39 20.59 -13.37
CA THR A 138 -5.05 21.01 -13.81
C THR A 138 -3.99 20.46 -12.86
N CYS A 139 -2.98 19.79 -13.43
CA CYS A 139 -1.81 19.34 -12.70
C CYS A 139 -0.85 20.53 -12.48
N THR A 140 -0.37 20.72 -11.24
CA THR A 140 0.58 21.78 -10.90
C THR A 140 2.04 21.43 -11.13
N GLY A 141 2.36 20.22 -11.57
CA GLY A 141 3.73 19.75 -11.79
C GLY A 141 4.56 19.57 -10.51
N CYS A 142 3.92 19.37 -9.37
CA CYS A 142 4.63 19.29 -8.07
C CYS A 142 5.43 17.99 -7.87
N ASN A 143 5.31 17.01 -8.74
CA ASN A 143 6.03 15.73 -8.75
C ASN A 143 5.84 14.82 -7.53
N ARG A 144 4.88 15.10 -6.64
CA ARG A 144 4.61 14.21 -5.50
C ARG A 144 4.22 12.80 -5.94
N CYS A 145 3.47 12.67 -7.04
CA CYS A 145 3.08 11.36 -7.60
C CYS A 145 4.29 10.51 -8.02
N GLU A 146 5.37 11.12 -8.52
CA GLU A 146 6.63 10.42 -8.83
C GLU A 146 7.33 9.96 -7.56
N LYS A 147 7.44 10.84 -6.56
CA LYS A 147 8.07 10.53 -5.28
C LYS A 147 7.45 9.29 -4.60
N TYR A 148 6.13 9.16 -4.70
CA TYR A 148 5.36 8.09 -4.05
C TYR A 148 5.00 6.93 -4.98
N CYS A 149 5.51 6.90 -6.21
CA CYS A 149 5.28 5.79 -7.13
C CYS A 149 6.38 4.72 -6.98
N PRO A 150 6.04 3.51 -6.50
CA PRO A 150 7.02 2.45 -6.27
C PRO A 150 7.68 1.93 -7.54
N THR A 151 6.99 2.06 -8.68
CA THR A 151 7.42 1.53 -9.98
C THR A 151 7.87 2.61 -10.97
N GLY A 152 7.79 3.89 -10.57
CA GLY A 152 8.09 5.01 -11.48
C GLY A 152 7.08 5.19 -12.61
N ALA A 153 5.91 4.55 -12.51
CA ALA A 153 4.88 4.57 -13.57
C ALA A 153 4.27 5.96 -13.82
N THR A 154 4.51 6.94 -12.98
CA THR A 154 3.95 8.28 -13.17
C THR A 154 4.91 9.36 -12.70
N TYR A 155 5.07 10.40 -13.54
CA TYR A 155 5.90 11.57 -13.25
C TYR A 155 5.43 12.77 -14.08
N TYR A 156 5.84 13.96 -13.69
CA TYR A 156 5.60 15.17 -14.48
C TYR A 156 6.83 15.49 -15.34
N ASP A 157 6.66 15.43 -16.66
CA ASP A 157 7.72 15.81 -17.58
C ASP A 157 7.76 17.33 -17.72
N LYS A 158 8.80 17.96 -17.17
CA LYS A 158 9.01 19.40 -17.20
C LYS A 158 9.26 19.95 -18.60
N ASN A 159 9.78 19.13 -19.52
CA ASN A 159 10.10 19.55 -20.89
C ASN A 159 8.83 19.70 -21.73
N THR A 160 7.88 18.78 -21.55
CA THR A 160 6.61 18.78 -22.29
C THR A 160 5.48 19.45 -21.51
N GLY A 161 5.66 19.74 -20.23
CA GLY A 161 4.61 20.26 -19.34
C GLY A 161 3.47 19.26 -19.09
N ARG A 162 3.71 17.97 -19.25
CA ARG A 162 2.68 16.94 -19.17
C ARG A 162 2.95 15.95 -18.05
N LEU A 163 1.86 15.46 -17.49
CA LEU A 163 1.89 14.34 -16.58
C LEU A 163 1.93 13.05 -17.39
N ILE A 164 3.00 12.28 -17.21
CA ILE A 164 3.22 10.99 -17.86
C ILE A 164 2.64 9.88 -16.98
N TYR A 165 2.07 8.88 -17.62
CA TYR A 165 1.55 7.70 -16.98
C TYR A 165 1.78 6.47 -17.85
N ASP A 166 2.52 5.50 -17.29
CA ASP A 166 2.82 4.21 -17.88
C ASP A 166 1.90 3.15 -17.25
N VAL A 167 0.91 2.69 -18.03
CA VAL A 167 -0.08 1.70 -17.59
C VAL A 167 0.55 0.33 -17.33
N ASP A 168 1.58 -0.02 -18.09
CA ASP A 168 2.21 -1.35 -17.99
C ASP A 168 3.00 -1.50 -16.69
N ASN A 169 3.63 -0.41 -16.22
CA ASN A 169 4.37 -0.37 -14.97
C ASN A 169 3.50 0.01 -13.75
N CYS A 170 2.28 0.46 -13.95
CA CYS A 170 1.39 0.79 -12.85
C CYS A 170 0.88 -0.47 -12.13
N ILE A 171 0.95 -0.48 -10.80
CA ILE A 171 0.42 -1.55 -9.95
C ILE A 171 -0.94 -1.24 -9.33
N GLY A 172 -1.52 -0.07 -9.59
CA GLY A 172 -2.86 0.31 -9.13
C GLY A 172 -2.97 0.67 -7.65
N CYS A 173 -1.87 0.98 -6.96
CA CYS A 173 -1.85 1.20 -5.50
C CYS A 173 -2.56 2.48 -5.02
N GLY A 174 -2.88 3.43 -5.89
CA GLY A 174 -3.59 4.67 -5.54
C GLY A 174 -2.72 5.80 -5.00
N GLN A 175 -1.45 5.59 -4.64
CA GLN A 175 -0.62 6.60 -3.97
C GLN A 175 -0.47 7.91 -4.76
N CYS A 176 -0.43 7.86 -6.08
CA CYS A 176 -0.40 9.07 -6.92
C CYS A 176 -1.69 9.91 -6.84
N VAL A 177 -2.79 9.33 -6.39
CA VAL A 177 -4.07 10.02 -6.13
C VAL A 177 -4.08 10.58 -4.72
N THR A 178 -3.81 9.76 -3.70
CA THR A 178 -3.78 10.15 -2.28
C THR A 178 -2.80 11.30 -2.03
N GLN A 179 -1.63 11.26 -2.65
CA GLN A 179 -0.57 12.25 -2.47
C GLN A 179 -0.74 13.50 -3.35
N CYS A 180 -1.80 13.59 -4.16
CA CYS A 180 -2.01 14.74 -5.03
C CYS A 180 -2.62 15.94 -4.28
N PRO A 181 -1.88 17.06 -4.08
CA PRO A 181 -2.37 18.17 -3.27
C PRO A 181 -3.52 18.96 -3.92
N VAL A 182 -3.70 18.80 -5.23
CA VAL A 182 -4.75 19.47 -6.02
C VAL A 182 -5.83 18.51 -6.49
N THR A 183 -5.79 17.26 -6.04
CA THR A 183 -6.80 16.22 -6.33
C THR A 183 -7.16 16.14 -7.83
N CYS A 184 -6.15 16.24 -8.72
CA CYS A 184 -6.40 16.22 -10.16
C CYS A 184 -6.60 14.84 -10.76
N ARG A 185 -6.56 13.78 -9.92
CA ARG A 185 -6.71 12.38 -10.32
C ARG A 185 -7.71 11.67 -9.42
N ARG A 186 -8.30 10.62 -9.95
CA ARG A 186 -9.10 9.63 -9.19
C ARG A 186 -8.71 8.22 -9.59
N MET A 187 -8.98 7.25 -8.71
CA MET A 187 -8.91 5.84 -9.09
C MET A 187 -10.19 5.44 -9.84
N VAL A 188 -10.01 4.70 -10.92
CA VAL A 188 -11.11 4.08 -11.68
C VAL A 188 -10.84 2.60 -11.80
N LYS A 189 -11.90 1.79 -11.75
CA LYS A 189 -11.79 0.35 -11.91
C LYS A 189 -11.46 0.04 -13.38
N ASP A 190 -10.50 -0.85 -13.61
CA ASP A 190 -10.26 -1.42 -14.93
C ASP A 190 -11.46 -2.28 -15.32
N GLU A 191 -11.92 -2.16 -16.57
CA GLU A 191 -12.97 -3.01 -17.14
C GLU A 191 -12.41 -4.38 -17.57
#